data_6bfbbe557e7db38e64cda9ecf630100a
#
_entry.id   6bfbbe557e7db38e64cda9ecf630100a
#
_cell.length_a   1.000
_cell.length_b   1.000
_cell.length_c   1.000
_cell.angle_alpha   90.00
_cell.angle_beta   90.00
_cell.angle_gamma   90.00
#
_symmetry.space_group_name_H-M   'P 1'
#
loop_
_entity.id
_entity.type
_entity.pdbx_description
1 polymer ?
#
loop_
_entity_poly.entity_id
_entity_poly.type
_entity_poly.pdbx_seq_one_letter_code
_entity_poly.pdbx_strand_id
1 'polypeptide(L)'
;MRGALALALAVLLPQGAAAACRPDVAELRGPGGSARFTVEVADTPAARARGLMFRESLPSGAGMLFVFERPGRVAFWMRNTLIPLDMIFADPAGRVTRVHARAVPRDETPIDGGEGVQFVLEINGGLAARLGIDEGSELRHPAIDPAIAAWPCD
;
A
#
# COMPACT_ATOMS: atom_id res chain seq x y z
N MET A 1 -42.94 -33.13 -40.72
CA MET A 1 -42.64 -32.32 -39.55
C MET A 1 -41.16 -32.54 -39.17
N ARG A 2 -40.29 -31.59 -39.47
CA ARG A 2 -38.84 -31.67 -39.21
C ARG A 2 -38.53 -30.67 -38.07
N GLY A 3 -38.28 -31.18 -36.86
CA GLY A 3 -37.89 -30.38 -35.73
C GLY A 3 -36.37 -30.07 -35.81
N ALA A 4 -36.02 -28.82 -35.94
CA ALA A 4 -34.64 -28.35 -35.87
C ALA A 4 -34.25 -28.21 -34.39
N LEU A 5 -33.29 -29.02 -33.93
CA LEU A 5 -32.69 -28.91 -32.61
C LEU A 5 -31.64 -27.82 -32.64
N ALA A 6 -31.91 -26.69 -32.04
CA ALA A 6 -30.91 -25.59 -31.91
C ALA A 6 -29.98 -25.95 -30.75
N LEU A 7 -28.72 -26.22 -31.08
CA LEU A 7 -27.63 -26.43 -30.12
C LEU A 7 -27.13 -25.04 -29.63
N ALA A 8 -27.47 -24.68 -28.39
CA ALA A 8 -26.94 -23.46 -27.76
C ALA A 8 -25.49 -23.71 -27.32
N LEU A 9 -24.54 -23.06 -28.01
CA LEU A 9 -23.13 -23.09 -27.66
C LEU A 9 -22.91 -22.11 -26.48
N ALA A 10 -22.74 -22.62 -25.27
CA ALA A 10 -22.36 -21.81 -24.11
C ALA A 10 -20.89 -21.38 -24.24
N VAL A 11 -20.64 -20.11 -24.51
CA VAL A 11 -19.31 -19.53 -24.50
C VAL A 11 -18.91 -19.31 -23.03
N LEU A 12 -18.05 -20.18 -22.50
CA LEU A 12 -17.35 -19.93 -21.24
C LEU A 12 -16.32 -18.82 -21.47
N LEU A 13 -16.61 -17.62 -20.95
CA LEU A 13 -15.63 -16.56 -20.86
C LEU A 13 -14.58 -16.98 -19.80
N PRO A 14 -13.26 -16.88 -20.10
CA PRO A 14 -12.24 -17.13 -19.10
C PRO A 14 -12.42 -16.10 -17.98
N GLN A 15 -12.72 -16.56 -16.77
CA GLN A 15 -12.61 -15.77 -15.56
C GLN A 15 -11.13 -15.48 -15.37
N GLY A 16 -10.72 -14.22 -15.59
CA GLY A 16 -9.37 -13.79 -15.32
C GLY A 16 -9.04 -14.10 -13.87
N ALA A 17 -8.12 -15.03 -13.64
CA ALA A 17 -7.59 -15.29 -12.32
C ALA A 17 -7.03 -13.98 -11.78
N ALA A 18 -7.58 -13.50 -10.65
CA ALA A 18 -7.01 -12.37 -9.94
C ALA A 18 -5.56 -12.72 -9.61
N ALA A 19 -4.63 -11.82 -9.95
CA ALA A 19 -3.23 -12.09 -9.71
C ALA A 19 -3.01 -12.19 -8.20
N ALA A 20 -2.48 -13.32 -7.74
CA ALA A 20 -2.17 -13.52 -6.32
C ALA A 20 -1.26 -12.40 -5.79
N CYS A 21 -1.51 -11.96 -4.55
CA CYS A 21 -0.65 -10.99 -3.90
C CYS A 21 0.81 -11.48 -3.82
N ARG A 22 1.74 -10.55 -3.97
CA ARG A 22 3.17 -10.82 -3.87
C ARG A 22 3.76 -10.07 -2.68
N PRO A 23 4.71 -10.67 -1.94
CA PRO A 23 5.32 -10.04 -0.77
C PRO A 23 6.16 -8.79 -1.10
N ASP A 24 6.58 -8.64 -2.36
CA ASP A 24 7.35 -7.49 -2.85
C ASP A 24 6.46 -6.43 -3.55
N VAL A 25 5.13 -6.51 -3.38
CA VAL A 25 4.18 -5.61 -4.05
C VAL A 25 3.12 -5.14 -3.08
N ALA A 26 2.98 -3.83 -2.94
CA ALA A 26 1.84 -3.19 -2.29
C ALA A 26 0.91 -2.59 -3.35
N GLU A 27 -0.37 -2.81 -3.21
CA GLU A 27 -1.40 -2.24 -4.07
C GLU A 27 -2.33 -1.36 -3.25
N LEU A 28 -2.74 -0.24 -3.84
CA LEU A 28 -3.72 0.67 -3.25
C LEU A 28 -4.87 0.87 -4.22
N ARG A 29 -6.08 0.96 -3.70
CA ARG A 29 -7.25 1.41 -4.44
C ARG A 29 -7.98 2.49 -3.67
N GLY A 30 -8.52 3.44 -4.40
CA GLY A 30 -9.24 4.58 -3.84
C GLY A 30 -9.99 5.34 -4.92
N PRO A 31 -10.47 6.57 -4.62
CA PRO A 31 -11.23 7.37 -5.56
C PRO A 31 -10.50 7.66 -6.89
N GLY A 32 -9.17 7.73 -6.86
CA GLY A 32 -8.34 7.94 -8.05
C GLY A 32 -8.09 6.71 -8.90
N GLY A 33 -8.60 5.54 -8.50
CA GLY A 33 -8.36 4.26 -9.16
C GLY A 33 -7.46 3.34 -8.33
N SER A 34 -6.59 2.57 -8.99
CA SER A 34 -5.64 1.67 -8.33
C SER A 34 -4.20 2.04 -8.68
N ALA A 35 -3.31 1.85 -7.71
CA ALA A 35 -1.88 2.05 -7.84
C ALA A 35 -1.14 0.81 -7.33
N ARG A 36 0.06 0.57 -7.88
CA ARG A 36 0.90 -0.57 -7.55
C ARG A 36 2.34 -0.12 -7.36
N PHE A 37 2.95 -0.59 -6.28
CA PHE A 37 4.33 -0.29 -5.93
C PHE A 37 5.12 -1.57 -5.67
N THR A 38 6.32 -1.66 -6.23
CA THR A 38 7.31 -2.64 -5.78
C THR A 38 7.88 -2.17 -4.44
N VAL A 39 7.78 -2.99 -3.41
CA VAL A 39 8.15 -2.57 -2.05
C VAL A 39 9.24 -3.44 -1.46
N GLU A 40 10.11 -2.80 -0.69
CA GLU A 40 10.88 -3.46 0.35
C GLU A 40 10.01 -3.49 1.61
N VAL A 41 10.01 -4.63 2.31
CA VAL A 41 9.22 -4.77 3.55
C VAL A 41 10.13 -4.57 4.76
N ALA A 42 9.77 -3.60 5.61
CA ALA A 42 10.43 -3.31 6.87
C ALA A 42 9.58 -3.87 8.03
N ASP A 43 9.77 -5.14 8.34
CA ASP A 43 9.00 -5.89 9.37
C ASP A 43 9.81 -6.17 10.65
N THR A 44 11.10 -5.84 10.66
CA THR A 44 11.94 -5.93 11.87
C THR A 44 12.19 -4.56 12.49
N PRO A 45 12.46 -4.47 13.81
CA PRO A 45 12.79 -3.18 14.44
C PRO A 45 13.97 -2.47 13.79
N ALA A 46 15.01 -3.19 13.38
CA ALA A 46 16.18 -2.62 12.72
C ALA A 46 15.84 -2.08 11.31
N ALA A 47 15.05 -2.82 10.52
CA ALA A 47 14.62 -2.40 9.20
C ALA A 47 13.73 -1.15 9.28
N ARG A 48 12.77 -1.13 10.22
CA ARG A 48 11.91 0.03 10.46
C ARG A 48 12.70 1.25 10.92
N ALA A 49 13.70 1.08 11.80
CA ALA A 49 14.53 2.17 12.27
C ALA A 49 15.39 2.77 11.15
N ARG A 50 15.84 1.96 10.21
CA ARG A 50 16.62 2.43 9.06
C ARG A 50 15.72 3.08 8.00
N GLY A 51 14.60 2.47 7.66
CA GLY A 51 13.72 2.96 6.59
C GLY A 51 14.47 3.27 5.29
N LEU A 52 14.10 4.36 4.64
CA LEU A 52 14.69 4.87 3.39
C LEU A 52 15.89 5.82 3.62
N MET A 53 16.51 5.80 4.81
CA MET A 53 17.66 6.64 5.12
C MET A 53 18.79 6.45 4.10
N PHE A 54 19.49 7.55 3.78
CA PHE A 54 20.66 7.62 2.91
C PHE A 54 20.40 7.26 1.43
N ARG A 55 19.14 7.10 1.01
CA ARG A 55 18.82 6.90 -0.40
C ARG A 55 18.76 8.22 -1.14
N GLU A 56 19.49 8.30 -2.24
CA GLU A 56 19.54 9.50 -3.09
C GLU A 56 18.36 9.57 -4.06
N SER A 57 17.74 8.45 -4.35
CA SER A 57 16.56 8.35 -5.22
C SER A 57 15.70 7.13 -4.90
N LEU A 58 14.45 7.19 -5.32
CA LEU A 58 13.50 6.08 -5.28
C LEU A 58 12.76 6.04 -6.62
N PRO A 59 12.76 4.92 -7.36
CA PRO A 59 11.97 4.80 -8.58
C PRO A 59 10.49 5.13 -8.34
N SER A 60 9.82 5.73 -9.30
CA SER A 60 8.44 6.22 -9.13
C SER A 60 7.41 5.14 -8.79
N GLY A 61 7.66 3.90 -9.21
CA GLY A 61 6.84 2.73 -8.88
C GLY A 61 7.36 1.93 -7.69
N ALA A 62 8.29 2.48 -6.90
CA ALA A 62 8.87 1.80 -5.73
C ALA A 62 8.46 2.49 -4.43
N GLY A 63 8.56 1.75 -3.33
CA GLY A 63 8.28 2.22 -1.98
C GLY A 63 8.88 1.31 -0.91
N MET A 64 8.58 1.63 0.34
CA MET A 64 8.87 0.76 1.48
C MET A 64 7.60 0.57 2.31
N LEU A 65 7.26 -0.67 2.58
CA LEU A 65 6.13 -1.04 3.44
C LEU A 65 6.64 -1.40 4.83
N PHE A 66 6.31 -0.57 5.80
CA PHE A 66 6.56 -0.84 7.22
C PHE A 66 5.42 -1.67 7.78
N VAL A 67 5.76 -2.79 8.40
CA VAL A 67 4.81 -3.71 9.04
C VAL A 67 5.09 -3.75 10.52
N PHE A 68 4.11 -3.38 11.33
CA PHE A 68 4.18 -3.46 12.78
C PHE A 68 3.49 -4.73 13.29
N GLU A 69 4.03 -5.34 14.33
CA GLU A 69 3.49 -6.58 14.89
C GLU A 69 2.08 -6.42 15.46
N ARG A 70 1.77 -5.23 15.96
CA ARG A 70 0.46 -4.86 16.54
C ARG A 70 0.10 -3.44 16.16
N PRO A 71 -1.19 -3.12 16.03
CA PRO A 71 -1.63 -1.75 15.82
C PRO A 71 -1.28 -0.88 17.03
N GLY A 72 -0.96 0.37 16.77
CA GLY A 72 -0.63 1.32 17.83
C GLY A 72 -0.47 2.74 17.30
N ARG A 73 -0.06 3.63 18.18
CA ARG A 73 0.35 4.98 17.78
C ARG A 73 1.76 4.90 17.23
N VAL A 74 1.93 5.38 16.01
CA VAL A 74 3.24 5.44 15.35
C VAL A 74 3.59 6.88 15.01
N ALA A 75 4.88 7.20 15.07
CA ALA A 75 5.41 8.47 14.61
C ALA A 75 6.65 8.20 13.76
N PHE A 76 6.80 8.97 12.70
CA PHE A 76 7.91 8.94 11.77
C PHE A 76 8.68 10.24 11.83
N TRP A 77 9.81 10.30 11.20
CA TRP A 77 10.63 11.49 10.97
C TRP A 77 11.40 11.33 9.67
N MET A 78 11.99 12.41 9.20
CA MET A 78 12.81 12.40 7.99
C MET A 78 14.31 12.44 8.27
N ARG A 79 14.74 12.04 9.48
CA ARG A 79 16.15 11.95 9.84
C ARG A 79 16.92 11.12 8.81
N ASN A 80 18.05 11.64 8.32
CA ASN A 80 18.90 11.01 7.31
C ASN A 80 18.17 10.57 6.02
N THR A 81 16.96 11.03 5.79
CA THR A 81 16.20 10.78 4.58
C THR A 81 16.38 11.92 3.61
N LEU A 82 16.91 11.63 2.42
CA LEU A 82 17.44 12.64 1.49
C LEU A 82 16.42 13.08 0.44
N ILE A 83 15.34 12.32 0.28
CA ILE A 83 14.30 12.54 -0.72
C ILE A 83 12.96 12.84 -0.05
N PRO A 84 12.09 13.68 -0.64
CA PRO A 84 10.76 13.92 -0.10
C PRO A 84 9.90 12.66 -0.24
N LEU A 85 9.11 12.35 0.79
CA LEU A 85 8.27 11.16 0.83
C LEU A 85 6.81 11.52 1.15
N ASP A 86 5.88 10.75 0.58
CA ASP A 86 4.53 10.63 1.11
C ASP A 86 4.47 9.42 2.04
N MET A 87 3.88 9.59 3.22
CA MET A 87 3.67 8.53 4.20
C MET A 87 2.18 8.22 4.29
N ILE A 88 1.82 6.97 3.96
CA ILE A 88 0.45 6.49 3.92
C ILE A 88 0.26 5.54 5.09
N PHE A 89 -0.47 5.98 6.11
CA PHE A 89 -0.73 5.23 7.33
C PHE A 89 -2.02 4.42 7.17
N ALA A 90 -1.99 3.15 7.56
CA ALA A 90 -3.13 2.25 7.44
C ALA A 90 -3.35 1.42 8.71
N ASP A 91 -4.61 1.10 8.96
CA ASP A 91 -5.07 0.27 10.07
C ASP A 91 -4.82 -1.24 9.83
N PRO A 92 -5.15 -2.14 10.77
CA PRO A 92 -4.97 -3.58 10.60
C PRO A 92 -5.70 -4.18 9.40
N ALA A 93 -6.79 -3.58 8.95
CA ALA A 93 -7.55 -4.01 7.78
C ALA A 93 -6.96 -3.47 6.47
N GLY A 94 -5.90 -2.66 6.54
CA GLY A 94 -5.32 -1.99 5.38
C GLY A 94 -6.07 -0.74 4.92
N ARG A 95 -7.02 -0.21 5.71
CA ARG A 95 -7.68 1.07 5.38
C ARG A 95 -6.73 2.22 5.70
N VAL A 96 -6.56 3.11 4.74
CA VAL A 96 -5.77 4.32 4.93
C VAL A 96 -6.48 5.25 5.90
N THR A 97 -5.83 5.55 7.00
CA THR A 97 -6.33 6.41 8.08
C THR A 97 -5.77 7.82 8.00
N ARG A 98 -4.62 7.99 7.34
CA ARG A 98 -3.95 9.27 7.17
C ARG A 98 -2.95 9.24 6.03
N VAL A 99 -2.80 10.35 5.34
CA VAL A 99 -1.72 10.60 4.39
C VAL A 99 -0.96 11.85 4.81
N HIS A 100 0.36 11.72 5.06
CA HIS A 100 1.26 12.86 5.23
C HIS A 100 2.04 13.06 3.93
N ALA A 101 1.70 14.12 3.21
CA ALA A 101 2.26 14.38 1.89
C ALA A 101 3.54 15.21 1.97
N ARG A 102 4.51 14.89 1.12
CA ARG A 102 5.74 15.67 0.89
C ARG A 102 6.53 15.96 2.16
N ALA A 103 6.73 14.95 3.00
CA ALA A 103 7.59 15.06 4.16
C ALA A 103 8.96 15.63 3.75
N VAL A 104 9.42 16.63 4.50
CA VAL A 104 10.61 17.41 4.15
C VAL A 104 11.87 16.62 4.46
N PRO A 105 12.78 16.43 3.51
CA PRO A 105 14.05 15.72 3.75
C PRO A 105 14.83 16.30 4.95
N ARG A 106 15.37 15.40 5.77
CA ARG A 106 16.18 15.70 6.97
C ARG A 106 15.45 16.45 8.08
N ASP A 107 14.15 16.65 7.99
CA ASP A 107 13.36 17.19 9.10
C ASP A 107 13.17 16.10 10.18
N GLU A 108 13.58 16.41 11.39
CA GLU A 108 13.45 15.50 12.54
C GLU A 108 12.18 15.75 13.37
N THR A 109 11.33 16.68 12.93
CA THR A 109 10.02 16.91 13.54
C THR A 109 9.17 15.64 13.44
N PRO A 110 8.60 15.14 14.56
CA PRO A 110 7.77 13.95 14.52
C PRO A 110 6.54 14.12 13.62
N ILE A 111 6.34 13.17 12.74
CA ILE A 111 5.16 13.03 11.88
C ILE A 111 4.26 12.00 12.54
N ASP A 112 3.18 12.46 13.19
CA ASP A 112 2.24 11.60 13.90
C ASP A 112 1.34 10.86 12.90
N GLY A 113 1.39 9.53 12.92
CA GLY A 113 0.52 8.67 12.11
C GLY A 113 -0.87 8.44 12.71
N GLY A 114 -1.07 8.81 13.99
CA GLY A 114 -2.30 8.56 14.73
C GLY A 114 -2.32 7.21 15.42
N GLU A 115 -3.48 6.89 15.98
CA GLU A 115 -3.72 5.63 16.71
C GLU A 115 -4.15 4.51 15.75
N GLY A 116 -3.95 3.25 16.19
CA GLY A 116 -4.44 2.07 15.48
C GLY A 116 -3.73 1.77 14.16
N VAL A 117 -2.57 2.36 13.92
CA VAL A 117 -1.78 2.13 12.70
C VAL A 117 -1.01 0.82 12.82
N GLN A 118 -1.06 -0.02 11.79
CA GLN A 118 -0.27 -1.24 11.69
C GLN A 118 0.62 -1.28 10.46
N PHE A 119 0.27 -0.55 9.42
CA PHE A 119 1.03 -0.48 8.17
C PHE A 119 1.34 0.96 7.81
N VAL A 120 2.53 1.21 7.27
CA VAL A 120 2.87 2.50 6.67
C VAL A 120 3.57 2.25 5.34
N LEU A 121 3.07 2.87 4.28
CA LEU A 121 3.72 2.83 2.97
C LEU A 121 4.37 4.17 2.70
N GLU A 122 5.68 4.17 2.52
CA GLU A 122 6.46 5.32 2.05
C GLU A 122 6.67 5.23 0.54
N ILE A 123 6.33 6.30 -0.17
CA ILE A 123 6.51 6.48 -1.61
C ILE A 123 7.07 7.87 -1.89
N ASN A 124 7.49 8.13 -3.14
CA ASN A 124 7.98 9.47 -3.52
C ASN A 124 6.95 10.56 -3.21
N GLY A 125 7.43 11.70 -2.72
CA GLY A 125 6.62 12.85 -2.33
C GLY A 125 5.75 13.40 -3.45
N GLY A 126 4.47 13.60 -3.17
CA GLY A 126 3.47 14.10 -4.11
C GLY A 126 2.80 13.02 -4.98
N LEU A 127 3.21 11.74 -4.85
CA LEU A 127 2.58 10.66 -5.61
C LEU A 127 1.18 10.34 -5.11
N ALA A 128 0.94 10.36 -3.80
CA ALA A 128 -0.36 10.07 -3.22
C ALA A 128 -1.45 10.96 -3.83
N ALA A 129 -1.23 12.27 -3.84
CA ALA A 129 -2.17 13.22 -4.41
C ALA A 129 -2.41 13.00 -5.91
N ARG A 130 -1.35 12.70 -6.68
CA ARG A 130 -1.47 12.46 -8.12
C ARG A 130 -2.23 11.19 -8.46
N LEU A 131 -2.17 10.19 -7.59
CA LEU A 131 -2.81 8.89 -7.76
C LEU A 131 -4.17 8.81 -7.06
N GLY A 132 -4.61 9.89 -6.38
CA GLY A 132 -5.86 9.93 -5.65
C GLY A 132 -5.89 8.96 -4.47
N ILE A 133 -4.74 8.82 -3.78
CA ILE A 133 -4.61 8.03 -2.57
C ILE A 133 -4.89 8.94 -1.39
N ASP A 134 -6.02 8.72 -0.73
CA ASP A 134 -6.53 9.53 0.37
C ASP A 134 -6.96 8.64 1.55
N GLU A 135 -7.37 9.25 2.64
CA GLU A 135 -8.04 8.57 3.75
C GLU A 135 -9.25 7.77 3.23
N GLY A 136 -9.38 6.53 3.68
CA GLY A 136 -10.39 5.58 3.20
C GLY A 136 -9.95 4.75 2.00
N SER A 137 -8.85 5.06 1.34
CA SER A 137 -8.22 4.14 0.37
C SER A 137 -7.86 2.82 1.03
N GLU A 138 -7.72 1.77 0.25
CA GLU A 138 -7.46 0.43 0.78
C GLU A 138 -6.14 -0.12 0.24
N LEU A 139 -5.30 -0.55 1.16
CA LEU A 139 -4.02 -1.22 0.91
C LEU A 139 -4.23 -2.73 0.85
N ARG A 140 -3.62 -3.37 -0.16
CA ARG A 140 -3.56 -4.83 -0.29
C ARG A 140 -2.11 -5.29 -0.27
N HIS A 141 -1.81 -6.24 0.62
CA HIS A 141 -0.50 -6.88 0.74
C HIS A 141 -0.64 -8.18 1.54
N PRO A 142 0.19 -9.24 1.29
CA PRO A 142 0.11 -10.50 2.04
C PRO A 142 0.32 -10.39 3.56
N ALA A 143 0.93 -9.32 4.04
CA ALA A 143 1.11 -9.07 5.48
C ALA A 143 -0.19 -8.67 6.21
N ILE A 144 -1.24 -8.31 5.48
CA ILE A 144 -2.55 -7.97 6.04
C ILE A 144 -3.33 -9.27 6.23
N ASP A 145 -3.85 -9.49 7.43
CA ASP A 145 -4.65 -10.67 7.75
C ASP A 145 -5.90 -10.73 6.84
N PRO A 146 -6.04 -11.77 5.99
CA PRO A 146 -7.16 -11.87 5.06
C PRO A 146 -8.52 -11.94 5.75
N ALA A 147 -8.56 -12.36 7.03
CA ALA A 147 -9.82 -12.45 7.79
C ALA A 147 -10.44 -11.06 8.08
N ILE A 148 -9.62 -10.01 8.10
CA ILE A 148 -10.06 -8.65 8.42
C ILE A 148 -9.77 -7.64 7.32
N ALA A 149 -9.03 -8.03 6.29
CA ALA A 149 -8.60 -7.14 5.21
C ALA A 149 -9.80 -6.47 4.51
N ALA A 150 -9.71 -5.16 4.32
CA ALA A 150 -10.68 -4.40 3.54
C ALA A 150 -10.61 -4.78 2.04
N TRP A 151 -9.41 -5.12 1.61
CA TRP A 151 -9.14 -5.64 0.27
C TRP A 151 -8.23 -6.88 0.38
N PRO A 152 -8.82 -8.08 0.54
CA PRO A 152 -8.03 -9.29 0.77
C PRO A 152 -7.21 -9.69 -0.47
N CYS A 153 -6.14 -10.43 -0.20
CA CYS A 153 -5.47 -11.24 -1.21
C CYS A 153 -6.34 -12.45 -1.54
N ASP A 154 -6.55 -12.73 -2.82
CA ASP A 154 -7.30 -13.90 -3.30
C ASP A 154 -6.49 -15.20 -3.15
#